data_ffe3968a41b49e9ca602592c27de0776
#
_entry.id   ffe3968a41b49e9ca602592c27de0776
#
_cell.length_a   1.000
_cell.length_b   1.000
_cell.length_c   1.000
_cell.angle_alpha   90.00
_cell.angle_beta   90.00
_cell.angle_gamma   90.00
#
_symmetry.space_group_name_H-M   'P 1'
#
loop_
_entity.id
_entity.type
_entity.pdbx_description
1 polymer ?
#
loop_
_entity_poly.entity_id
_entity_poly.type
_entity_poly.pdbx_seq_one_letter_code
_entity_poly.pdbx_strand_id
1 'polypeptide(L)'
;MPTITTDHLSIACDLYGSEDAPIVLLLHGWPDDATTWDRVAPRLAQAGLRVVVPTLRGFGATRFRHDHTPRTGDSAILALDAIALMDAIGIDRFMVAGHDWGSNIAEALAVGWPERVRKLALLSTPPRLGGMPTPSFDQAQRQWYHWFMATRRGAQAVRDDRRGFAHVHWVNWSPPGWFDEATFNRVAKSFDNPDWPAVTIHSYRARWDEAQPDPRGAWLADRGKATKALSVPTLYLHGEVDGVNPPSTARDVAARFSGPFRMVELPGVGHFPQRENPEAVSRHLIELFVEADEDRGHWKLAAGVAAAGLLAAAVGFARMRPTEDDQSSPERGGGGQKG
;
A
#
# COMPACT_ATOMS: atom_id res chain seq x y z
N MET A 1 0.55 4.17 -24.20
CA MET A 1 0.69 4.97 -22.96
C MET A 1 0.82 6.44 -23.35
N PRO A 2 -0.22 7.26 -23.12
CA PRO A 2 -0.14 8.71 -23.34
C PRO A 2 0.87 9.35 -22.37
N THR A 3 1.35 10.53 -22.74
CA THR A 3 2.25 11.33 -21.90
C THR A 3 1.57 12.63 -21.53
N ILE A 4 1.52 12.93 -20.23
CA ILE A 4 0.95 14.17 -19.71
C ILE A 4 2.10 15.05 -19.25
N THR A 5 2.08 16.30 -19.70
CA THR A 5 3.16 17.26 -19.45
C THR A 5 2.77 18.16 -18.28
N THR A 6 3.66 18.23 -17.28
CA THR A 6 3.62 19.20 -16.18
C THR A 6 4.81 20.16 -16.28
N ASP A 7 4.98 21.08 -15.35
CA ASP A 7 6.11 22.00 -15.36
C ASP A 7 7.47 21.29 -15.28
N HIS A 8 7.54 20.17 -14.55
CA HIS A 8 8.81 19.48 -14.25
C HIS A 8 8.96 18.14 -14.97
N LEU A 9 7.87 17.48 -15.34
CA LEU A 9 7.87 16.11 -15.84
C LEU A 9 7.03 15.96 -17.13
N SER A 10 7.47 15.02 -17.96
CA SER A 10 6.65 14.34 -18.96
C SER A 10 6.27 12.98 -18.36
N ILE A 11 5.04 12.85 -17.87
CA ILE A 11 4.58 11.69 -17.10
C ILE A 11 3.90 10.69 -18.03
N ALA A 12 4.46 9.49 -18.16
CA ALA A 12 3.78 8.39 -18.81
C ALA A 12 2.60 7.92 -17.96
N CYS A 13 1.42 7.76 -18.56
CA CYS A 13 0.20 7.52 -17.83
C CYS A 13 -0.73 6.58 -18.60
N ASP A 14 -1.26 5.54 -17.96
CA ASP A 14 -2.34 4.75 -18.53
C ASP A 14 -3.70 5.28 -18.05
N LEU A 15 -4.67 5.28 -18.96
CA LEU A 15 -6.02 5.78 -18.73
C LEU A 15 -7.04 4.69 -19.05
N TYR A 16 -8.01 4.48 -18.16
CA TYR A 16 -9.09 3.52 -18.33
C TYR A 16 -10.44 4.17 -18.00
N GLY A 17 -11.51 3.65 -18.59
CA GLY A 17 -12.88 4.11 -18.33
C GLY A 17 -13.29 5.36 -19.10
N SER A 18 -14.54 5.82 -18.87
CA SER A 18 -15.10 7.00 -19.54
C SER A 18 -14.51 8.29 -18.97
N GLU A 19 -14.36 9.31 -19.82
CA GLU A 19 -13.86 10.63 -19.42
C GLU A 19 -14.76 11.35 -18.41
N ASP A 20 -16.07 11.09 -18.47
CA ASP A 20 -17.08 11.72 -17.60
C ASP A 20 -17.28 10.97 -16.26
N ALA A 21 -16.61 9.82 -16.07
CA ALA A 21 -16.78 9.01 -14.88
C ALA A 21 -16.02 9.58 -13.67
N PRO A 22 -16.45 9.27 -12.43
CA PRO A 22 -15.70 9.62 -11.23
C PRO A 22 -14.27 9.08 -11.28
N ILE A 23 -13.31 9.93 -10.92
CA ILE A 23 -11.89 9.65 -11.18
C ILE A 23 -11.17 9.05 -9.99
N VAL A 24 -10.32 8.06 -10.26
CA VAL A 24 -9.43 7.40 -9.32
C VAL A 24 -7.99 7.51 -9.82
N LEU A 25 -7.09 7.99 -8.97
CA LEU A 25 -5.65 7.99 -9.19
C LEU A 25 -5.05 6.75 -8.52
N LEU A 26 -4.33 5.89 -9.28
CA LEU A 26 -3.65 4.71 -8.76
C LEU A 26 -2.14 4.90 -8.78
N LEU A 27 -1.50 4.87 -7.63
CA LEU A 27 -0.08 5.15 -7.45
C LEU A 27 0.68 3.88 -7.08
N HIS A 28 1.70 3.54 -7.88
CA HIS A 28 2.56 2.38 -7.63
C HIS A 28 3.62 2.67 -6.56
N GLY A 29 4.27 1.62 -6.08
CA GLY A 29 5.35 1.67 -5.11
C GLY A 29 6.72 1.29 -5.67
N TRP A 30 7.68 1.10 -4.76
CA TRP A 30 9.03 0.64 -5.03
C TRP A 30 9.22 -0.78 -4.45
N PRO A 31 9.95 -1.68 -5.11
CA PRO A 31 10.49 -1.61 -6.46
C PRO A 31 9.52 -2.22 -7.49
N ASP A 32 8.51 -1.48 -7.84
CA ASP A 32 7.46 -1.87 -8.80
C ASP A 32 7.25 -0.75 -9.82
N ASP A 33 6.26 -0.86 -10.70
CA ASP A 33 5.90 0.16 -11.66
C ASP A 33 4.38 0.23 -11.89
N ALA A 34 3.93 1.08 -12.82
CA ALA A 34 2.51 1.28 -13.11
C ALA A 34 1.77 -0.02 -13.48
N THR A 35 2.47 -1.02 -14.06
CA THR A 35 1.87 -2.32 -14.43
C THR A 35 1.39 -3.12 -13.22
N THR A 36 1.71 -2.71 -12.00
CA THR A 36 1.15 -3.29 -10.78
C THR A 36 -0.38 -3.24 -10.75
N TRP A 37 -0.97 -2.28 -11.47
CA TRP A 37 -2.40 -2.05 -11.54
C TRP A 37 -3.10 -2.69 -12.74
N ASP A 38 -2.36 -3.37 -13.64
CA ASP A 38 -2.89 -3.95 -14.89
C ASP A 38 -4.10 -4.87 -14.70
N ARG A 39 -4.18 -5.56 -13.56
CA ARG A 39 -5.29 -6.46 -13.23
C ARG A 39 -6.38 -5.79 -12.38
N VAL A 40 -6.14 -4.62 -11.84
CA VAL A 40 -7.07 -3.87 -10.98
C VAL A 40 -7.75 -2.74 -11.77
N ALA A 41 -6.98 -1.91 -12.49
CA ALA A 41 -7.49 -0.74 -13.18
C ALA A 41 -8.64 -1.04 -14.18
N PRO A 42 -8.58 -2.11 -15.01
CA PRO A 42 -9.71 -2.45 -15.88
C PRO A 42 -10.99 -2.83 -15.12
N ARG A 43 -10.86 -3.46 -13.93
CA ARG A 43 -12.01 -3.82 -13.10
C ARG A 43 -12.69 -2.59 -12.49
N LEU A 44 -11.90 -1.61 -12.06
CA LEU A 44 -12.42 -0.33 -11.58
C LEU A 44 -13.13 0.43 -12.72
N ALA A 45 -12.56 0.41 -13.92
CA ALA A 45 -13.18 1.02 -15.10
C ALA A 45 -14.52 0.35 -15.47
N GLN A 46 -14.59 -0.99 -15.41
CA GLN A 46 -15.83 -1.74 -15.60
C GLN A 46 -16.89 -1.42 -14.53
N ALA A 47 -16.46 -1.04 -13.33
CA ALA A 47 -17.34 -0.57 -12.26
C ALA A 47 -17.77 0.90 -12.40
N GLY A 48 -17.48 1.56 -13.54
CA GLY A 48 -17.92 2.91 -13.84
C GLY A 48 -16.99 4.01 -13.35
N LEU A 49 -15.71 3.72 -13.14
CA LEU A 49 -14.71 4.70 -12.72
C LEU A 49 -13.79 5.09 -13.88
N ARG A 50 -13.33 6.34 -13.92
CA ARG A 50 -12.18 6.76 -14.72
C ARG A 50 -10.93 6.55 -13.91
N VAL A 51 -9.96 5.79 -14.44
CA VAL A 51 -8.76 5.40 -13.72
C VAL A 51 -7.54 6.01 -14.38
N VAL A 52 -6.71 6.69 -13.60
CA VAL A 52 -5.45 7.32 -14.01
C VAL A 52 -4.31 6.59 -13.30
N VAL A 53 -3.38 6.02 -14.08
CA VAL A 53 -2.27 5.22 -13.56
C VAL A 53 -0.95 5.82 -14.06
N PRO A 54 -0.37 6.80 -13.35
CA PRO A 54 0.90 7.38 -13.73
C PRO A 54 2.07 6.46 -13.40
N THR A 55 3.10 6.53 -14.22
CA THR A 55 4.44 6.04 -13.88
C THR A 55 5.18 7.15 -13.12
N LEU A 56 5.62 6.87 -11.90
CA LEU A 56 6.28 7.85 -11.03
C LEU A 56 7.60 8.37 -11.63
N ARG A 57 8.06 9.56 -11.14
CA ARG A 57 9.39 10.08 -11.51
C ARG A 57 10.49 9.06 -11.30
N GLY A 58 11.43 8.98 -12.23
CA GLY A 58 12.53 8.03 -12.18
C GLY A 58 12.17 6.61 -12.61
N PHE A 59 10.92 6.34 -13.06
CA PHE A 59 10.49 5.03 -13.52
C PHE A 59 10.03 5.05 -14.97
N GLY A 60 10.16 3.91 -15.64
CA GLY A 60 9.61 3.63 -16.95
C GLY A 60 9.89 4.73 -17.97
N ALA A 61 8.86 5.21 -18.64
CA ALA A 61 8.94 6.25 -19.67
C ALA A 61 8.77 7.69 -19.15
N THR A 62 8.51 7.89 -17.85
CA THR A 62 8.47 9.24 -17.26
C THR A 62 9.84 9.90 -17.30
N ARG A 63 9.89 11.18 -17.71
CA ARG A 63 11.14 11.94 -17.89
C ARG A 63 11.06 13.29 -17.22
N PHE A 64 12.19 13.74 -16.67
CA PHE A 64 12.37 15.13 -16.29
C PHE A 64 12.47 16.01 -17.52
N ARG A 65 11.80 17.16 -17.50
CA ARG A 65 11.81 18.11 -18.62
C ARG A 65 13.03 19.02 -18.63
N HIS A 66 13.65 19.17 -17.47
CA HIS A 66 14.78 20.08 -17.30
C HIS A 66 15.90 19.40 -16.52
N ASP A 67 17.13 19.58 -16.99
CA ASP A 67 18.32 18.98 -16.33
C ASP A 67 18.56 19.52 -14.92
N HIS A 68 18.19 20.77 -14.67
CA HIS A 68 18.32 21.42 -13.35
C HIS A 68 17.25 20.98 -12.33
N THR A 69 16.20 20.25 -12.74
CA THR A 69 15.20 19.74 -11.78
C THR A 69 15.86 18.69 -10.89
N PRO A 70 15.84 18.83 -9.56
CA PRO A 70 16.46 17.86 -8.65
C PRO A 70 15.85 16.46 -8.81
N ARG A 71 16.69 15.42 -8.83
CA ARG A 71 16.29 14.01 -8.88
C ARG A 71 15.98 13.51 -7.45
N THR A 72 15.10 14.23 -6.78
CA THR A 72 14.62 13.92 -5.44
C THR A 72 13.44 12.95 -5.50
N GLY A 73 13.23 12.15 -4.43
CA GLY A 73 12.22 11.10 -4.39
C GLY A 73 11.51 11.02 -3.03
N ASP A 74 11.52 12.08 -2.23
CA ASP A 74 10.75 12.14 -0.99
C ASP A 74 9.24 12.21 -1.28
N SER A 75 8.42 11.70 -0.34
CA SER A 75 6.98 11.54 -0.55
C SER A 75 6.26 12.87 -0.83
N ALA A 76 6.75 13.99 -0.27
CA ALA A 76 6.16 15.29 -0.49
C ALA A 76 6.33 15.75 -1.95
N ILE A 77 7.54 15.58 -2.52
CA ILE A 77 7.77 15.95 -3.92
C ILE A 77 7.03 15.03 -4.90
N LEU A 78 6.90 13.75 -4.56
CA LEU A 78 6.12 12.81 -5.36
C LEU A 78 4.62 13.15 -5.32
N ALA A 79 4.12 13.66 -4.20
CA ALA A 79 2.74 14.16 -4.10
C ALA A 79 2.54 15.46 -4.90
N LEU A 80 3.55 16.35 -4.96
CA LEU A 80 3.50 17.51 -5.85
C LEU A 80 3.46 17.12 -7.33
N ASP A 81 4.14 16.05 -7.74
CA ASP A 81 3.99 15.55 -9.11
C ASP A 81 2.59 15.02 -9.39
N ALA A 82 2.03 14.28 -8.43
CA ALA A 82 0.69 13.70 -8.57
C ALA A 82 -0.39 14.79 -8.65
N ILE A 83 -0.29 15.86 -7.83
CA ILE A 83 -1.23 16.96 -7.89
C ILE A 83 -1.08 17.76 -9.19
N ALA A 84 0.17 18.01 -9.64
CA ALA A 84 0.43 18.68 -10.91
C ALA A 84 -0.09 17.87 -12.11
N LEU A 85 -0.05 16.53 -12.04
CA LEU A 85 -0.67 15.67 -13.04
C LEU A 85 -2.19 15.89 -13.08
N MET A 86 -2.86 15.89 -11.90
CA MET A 86 -4.31 16.09 -11.83
C MET A 86 -4.70 17.48 -12.34
N ASP A 87 -3.92 18.51 -12.03
CA ASP A 87 -4.11 19.87 -12.54
C ASP A 87 -3.95 19.93 -14.08
N ALA A 88 -2.94 19.26 -14.61
CA ALA A 88 -2.67 19.22 -16.06
C ALA A 88 -3.78 18.55 -16.87
N ILE A 89 -4.55 17.64 -16.27
CA ILE A 89 -5.73 17.01 -16.90
C ILE A 89 -7.06 17.63 -16.47
N GLY A 90 -7.03 18.77 -15.74
CA GLY A 90 -8.22 19.55 -15.38
C GLY A 90 -9.08 18.89 -14.28
N ILE A 91 -8.50 18.06 -13.42
CA ILE A 91 -9.22 17.34 -12.37
C ILE A 91 -9.03 18.04 -11.02
N ASP A 92 -10.10 18.61 -10.49
CA ASP A 92 -10.09 19.28 -9.18
C ASP A 92 -10.24 18.30 -8.03
N ARG A 93 -11.17 17.34 -8.11
CA ARG A 93 -11.48 16.38 -7.03
C ARG A 93 -11.38 14.95 -7.53
N PHE A 94 -10.73 14.09 -6.74
CA PHE A 94 -10.47 12.70 -7.12
C PHE A 94 -10.44 11.77 -5.90
N MET A 95 -10.53 10.49 -6.16
CA MET A 95 -10.22 9.41 -5.22
C MET A 95 -8.81 8.92 -5.50
N VAL A 96 -8.13 8.37 -4.50
CA VAL A 96 -6.75 7.89 -4.67
C VAL A 96 -6.53 6.56 -3.96
N ALA A 97 -5.82 5.65 -4.65
CA ALA A 97 -5.25 4.46 -4.04
C ALA A 97 -3.74 4.43 -4.28
N GLY A 98 -2.99 4.04 -3.27
CA GLY A 98 -1.54 3.92 -3.38
C GLY A 98 -1.00 2.66 -2.71
N HIS A 99 0.02 2.07 -3.33
CA HIS A 99 0.76 0.94 -2.80
C HIS A 99 2.18 1.37 -2.44
N ASP A 100 2.69 0.98 -1.29
CA ASP A 100 4.06 1.26 -0.79
C ASP A 100 4.42 2.76 -0.86
N TRP A 101 5.33 3.21 -1.76
CA TRP A 101 5.56 4.64 -1.99
C TRP A 101 4.27 5.36 -2.36
N GLY A 102 3.43 4.72 -3.19
CA GLY A 102 2.13 5.23 -3.56
C GLY A 102 1.22 5.47 -2.35
N SER A 103 1.28 4.64 -1.30
CA SER A 103 0.55 4.87 -0.04
C SER A 103 1.03 6.16 0.64
N ASN A 104 2.34 6.37 0.72
CA ASN A 104 2.89 7.59 1.31
C ASN A 104 2.53 8.84 0.48
N ILE A 105 2.48 8.72 -0.86
CA ILE A 105 2.06 9.79 -1.76
C ILE A 105 0.57 10.10 -1.56
N ALA A 106 -0.27 9.06 -1.51
CA ALA A 106 -1.71 9.20 -1.31
C ALA A 106 -2.04 9.82 0.05
N GLU A 107 -1.33 9.44 1.11
CA GLU A 107 -1.39 10.08 2.43
C GLU A 107 -1.01 11.57 2.35
N ALA A 108 0.12 11.89 1.69
CA ALA A 108 0.57 13.27 1.53
C ALA A 108 -0.43 14.12 0.72
N LEU A 109 -1.09 13.54 -0.30
CA LEU A 109 -2.18 14.21 -1.03
C LEU A 109 -3.37 14.51 -0.11
N ALA A 110 -3.78 13.56 0.74
CA ALA A 110 -4.87 13.75 1.70
C ALA A 110 -4.53 14.78 2.79
N VAL A 111 -3.25 14.89 3.17
CA VAL A 111 -2.75 15.93 4.09
C VAL A 111 -2.72 17.29 3.41
N GLY A 112 -2.16 17.37 2.21
CA GLY A 112 -1.93 18.64 1.50
C GLY A 112 -3.20 19.26 0.94
N TRP A 113 -4.10 18.42 0.42
CA TRP A 113 -5.31 18.84 -0.31
C TRP A 113 -6.53 18.02 0.11
N PRO A 114 -6.92 18.07 1.41
CA PRO A 114 -8.04 17.28 1.93
C PRO A 114 -9.39 17.60 1.25
N GLU A 115 -9.55 18.79 0.69
CA GLU A 115 -10.73 19.20 -0.07
C GLU A 115 -10.80 18.56 -1.47
N ARG A 116 -9.66 18.13 -2.01
CA ARG A 116 -9.55 17.50 -3.34
C ARG A 116 -9.63 15.97 -3.27
N VAL A 117 -9.14 15.36 -2.18
CA VAL A 117 -9.13 13.91 -1.99
C VAL A 117 -10.47 13.48 -1.35
N ARG A 118 -11.33 12.84 -2.14
CA ARG A 118 -12.67 12.39 -1.70
C ARG A 118 -12.64 11.12 -0.88
N LYS A 119 -11.86 10.13 -1.31
CA LYS A 119 -11.69 8.81 -0.66
C LYS A 119 -10.25 8.35 -0.85
N LEU A 120 -9.74 7.63 0.14
CA LEU A 120 -8.33 7.22 0.22
C LEU A 120 -8.23 5.71 0.40
N ALA A 121 -7.37 5.05 -0.38
CA ALA A 121 -6.97 3.68 -0.12
C ALA A 121 -5.44 3.59 0.01
N LEU A 122 -4.97 2.94 1.07
CA LEU A 122 -3.56 2.70 1.36
C LEU A 122 -3.30 1.19 1.33
N LEU A 123 -2.27 0.74 0.62
CA LEU A 123 -1.92 -0.66 0.50
C LEU A 123 -0.50 -0.91 1.05
N SER A 124 -0.38 -1.89 1.95
CA SER A 124 0.88 -2.46 2.49
C SER A 124 1.77 -1.51 3.29
N THR A 125 1.60 -0.21 3.19
CA THR A 125 2.38 0.76 3.98
C THR A 125 1.45 1.57 4.86
N PRO A 126 1.58 1.46 6.19
CA PRO A 126 0.74 2.23 7.12
C PRO A 126 1.06 3.73 7.03
N PRO A 127 0.09 4.60 7.35
CA PRO A 127 0.28 6.03 7.34
C PRO A 127 1.35 6.49 8.33
N ARG A 128 2.08 7.54 7.96
CA ARG A 128 3.24 8.08 8.68
C ARG A 128 2.99 9.47 9.27
N LEU A 129 1.75 9.80 9.54
CA LEU A 129 1.39 11.05 10.18
C LEU A 129 2.19 11.27 11.47
N GLY A 130 2.68 12.50 11.66
CA GLY A 130 3.51 12.83 12.81
C GLY A 130 4.99 12.44 12.68
N GLY A 131 5.38 11.86 11.53
CA GLY A 131 6.76 11.45 11.24
C GLY A 131 7.00 9.94 11.42
N MET A 132 8.19 9.50 11.03
CA MET A 132 8.59 8.10 11.17
C MET A 132 9.10 7.81 12.59
N PRO A 133 8.55 6.83 13.29
CA PRO A 133 9.15 6.39 14.55
C PRO A 133 10.48 5.68 14.28
N THR A 134 11.37 5.68 15.28
CA THR A 134 12.55 4.82 15.24
C THR A 134 12.11 3.37 15.16
N PRO A 135 12.56 2.59 14.15
CA PRO A 135 12.14 1.21 14.01
C PRO A 135 12.72 0.34 15.13
N SER A 136 12.01 -0.72 15.50
CA SER A 136 12.60 -1.80 16.30
C SER A 136 13.74 -2.48 15.54
N PHE A 137 14.61 -3.23 16.22
CA PHE A 137 15.69 -3.96 15.54
C PHE A 137 15.18 -4.99 14.54
N ASP A 138 14.05 -5.65 14.83
CA ASP A 138 13.40 -6.56 13.88
C ASP A 138 12.92 -5.80 12.63
N GLN A 139 12.26 -4.65 12.79
CA GLN A 139 11.84 -3.82 11.67
C GLN A 139 13.04 -3.22 10.91
N ALA A 140 14.10 -2.80 11.61
CA ALA A 140 15.32 -2.32 10.99
C ALA A 140 16.01 -3.41 10.14
N GLN A 141 16.00 -4.67 10.61
CA GLN A 141 16.50 -5.81 9.86
C GLN A 141 15.70 -6.03 8.55
N ARG A 142 14.37 -5.90 8.59
CA ARG A 142 13.52 -5.98 7.39
C ARG A 142 13.78 -4.81 6.43
N GLN A 143 14.10 -3.65 6.97
CA GLN A 143 14.39 -2.42 6.24
C GLN A 143 15.89 -2.23 5.96
N TRP A 144 16.71 -3.31 5.98
CA TRP A 144 18.16 -3.27 5.80
C TRP A 144 18.61 -2.45 4.58
N TYR A 145 17.83 -2.45 3.52
CA TYR A 145 18.10 -1.75 2.26
C TYR A 145 18.09 -0.22 2.42
N HIS A 146 17.35 0.33 3.39
CA HIS A 146 17.42 1.76 3.71
C HIS A 146 18.83 2.14 4.16
N TRP A 147 19.37 1.38 5.12
CA TRP A 147 20.72 1.58 5.66
C TRP A 147 21.79 1.28 4.62
N PHE A 148 21.60 0.26 3.81
CA PHE A 148 22.48 -0.08 2.71
C PHE A 148 22.64 1.09 1.74
N MET A 149 21.52 1.69 1.28
CA MET A 149 21.53 2.84 0.39
C MET A 149 22.04 4.15 1.03
N ALA A 150 22.04 4.27 2.36
CA ALA A 150 22.64 5.39 3.06
C ALA A 150 24.16 5.43 2.87
N THR A 151 24.82 4.26 2.75
CA THR A 151 26.26 4.18 2.52
C THR A 151 26.63 4.49 1.05
N ARG A 152 27.85 4.99 0.84
CA ARG A 152 28.36 5.22 -0.54
C ARG A 152 28.49 3.92 -1.33
N ARG A 153 28.98 2.84 -0.69
CA ARG A 153 29.15 1.52 -1.33
C ARG A 153 27.80 0.90 -1.70
N GLY A 154 26.83 0.95 -0.80
CA GLY A 154 25.50 0.43 -1.07
C GLY A 154 24.81 1.20 -2.19
N ALA A 155 24.88 2.53 -2.17
CA ALA A 155 24.33 3.35 -3.24
C ALA A 155 25.00 3.07 -4.60
N GLN A 156 26.31 2.78 -4.61
CA GLN A 156 27.01 2.39 -5.85
C GLN A 156 26.54 1.02 -6.33
N ALA A 157 26.43 0.02 -5.46
CA ALA A 157 25.94 -1.31 -5.81
C ALA A 157 24.53 -1.26 -6.43
N VAL A 158 23.64 -0.40 -5.91
CA VAL A 158 22.30 -0.19 -6.46
C VAL A 158 22.34 0.44 -7.87
N ARG A 159 23.30 1.34 -8.13
CA ARG A 159 23.49 1.91 -9.47
C ARG A 159 24.01 0.87 -10.48
N ASP A 160 24.90 0.00 -10.01
CA ASP A 160 25.57 -1.00 -10.84
C ASP A 160 24.64 -2.17 -11.18
N ASP A 161 23.79 -2.60 -10.24
CA ASP A 161 22.82 -3.68 -10.45
C ASP A 161 21.44 -3.36 -9.84
N ARG A 162 20.67 -2.55 -10.56
CA ARG A 162 19.29 -2.16 -10.19
C ARG A 162 18.35 -3.36 -10.14
N ARG A 163 18.50 -4.27 -11.12
CA ARG A 163 17.60 -5.42 -11.29
C ARG A 163 17.84 -6.44 -10.18
N GLY A 164 19.09 -6.81 -9.94
CA GLY A 164 19.43 -7.73 -8.85
C GLY A 164 19.00 -7.18 -7.50
N PHE A 165 19.21 -5.87 -7.26
CA PHE A 165 18.76 -5.23 -6.04
C PHE A 165 17.23 -5.28 -5.87
N ALA A 166 16.47 -4.93 -6.91
CA ALA A 166 15.00 -4.99 -6.89
C ALA A 166 14.49 -6.44 -6.73
N HIS A 167 15.13 -7.40 -7.40
CA HIS A 167 14.75 -8.82 -7.35
C HIS A 167 14.82 -9.40 -5.94
N VAL A 168 15.84 -9.04 -5.16
CA VAL A 168 15.97 -9.48 -3.75
C VAL A 168 14.71 -9.10 -2.94
N HIS A 169 14.14 -7.93 -3.18
CA HIS A 169 12.94 -7.48 -2.48
C HIS A 169 11.68 -8.23 -2.96
N TRP A 170 11.56 -8.48 -4.26
CA TRP A 170 10.47 -9.28 -4.81
C TRP A 170 10.46 -10.69 -4.23
N VAL A 171 11.63 -11.31 -4.06
CA VAL A 171 11.75 -12.66 -3.48
C VAL A 171 11.38 -12.67 -1.99
N ASN A 172 11.74 -11.62 -1.24
CA ASN A 172 11.68 -11.66 0.23
C ASN A 172 10.44 -10.97 0.84
N TRP A 173 9.70 -10.16 0.08
CA TRP A 173 8.59 -9.39 0.63
C TRP A 173 7.23 -10.07 0.53
N SER A 174 7.15 -11.16 -0.21
CA SER A 174 5.93 -11.92 -0.42
C SER A 174 6.20 -13.43 -0.43
N PRO A 175 5.17 -14.28 -0.28
CA PRO A 175 5.35 -15.72 -0.23
C PRO A 175 6.04 -16.28 -1.47
N PRO A 176 6.81 -17.36 -1.36
CA PRO A 176 7.44 -18.01 -2.51
C PRO A 176 6.43 -18.33 -3.63
N GLY A 177 6.82 -18.04 -4.88
CA GLY A 177 6.00 -18.37 -6.06
C GLY A 177 4.89 -17.35 -6.39
N TRP A 178 4.84 -16.19 -5.75
CA TRP A 178 3.84 -15.16 -6.03
C TRP A 178 4.04 -14.47 -7.39
N PHE A 179 5.22 -14.56 -7.97
CA PHE A 179 5.53 -14.05 -9.31
C PHE A 179 6.33 -15.06 -10.14
N ASP A 180 6.33 -14.87 -11.44
CA ASP A 180 7.26 -15.52 -12.37
C ASP A 180 8.33 -14.53 -12.88
N GLU A 181 9.46 -15.06 -13.32
CA GLU A 181 10.58 -14.27 -13.83
C GLU A 181 10.20 -13.41 -15.05
N ALA A 182 9.23 -13.83 -15.86
CA ALA A 182 8.77 -13.05 -17.01
C ALA A 182 8.05 -11.77 -16.53
N THR A 183 7.26 -11.86 -15.47
CA THR A 183 6.60 -10.72 -14.83
C THR A 183 7.62 -9.77 -14.23
N PHE A 184 8.59 -10.28 -13.44
CA PHE A 184 9.67 -9.44 -12.90
C PHE A 184 10.46 -8.75 -14.00
N ASN A 185 10.88 -9.49 -15.02
CA ASN A 185 11.67 -8.94 -16.14
C ASN A 185 10.92 -7.86 -16.93
N ARG A 186 9.58 -7.93 -17.01
CA ARG A 186 8.76 -6.89 -17.62
C ARG A 186 8.80 -5.60 -16.78
N VAL A 187 8.60 -5.70 -15.47
CA VAL A 187 8.65 -4.59 -14.52
C VAL A 187 10.07 -3.99 -14.45
N ALA A 188 11.09 -4.83 -14.43
CA ALA A 188 12.48 -4.42 -14.33
C ALA A 188 12.95 -3.51 -15.48
N LYS A 189 12.27 -3.52 -16.64
CA LYS A 189 12.50 -2.52 -17.72
C LYS A 189 12.20 -1.10 -17.25
N SER A 190 11.30 -0.93 -16.31
CA SER A 190 10.99 0.38 -15.73
C SER A 190 12.17 0.95 -14.93
N PHE A 191 13.02 0.10 -14.39
CA PHE A 191 14.24 0.49 -13.65
C PHE A 191 15.41 0.90 -14.57
N ASP A 192 15.29 0.66 -15.89
CA ASP A 192 16.25 1.12 -16.88
C ASP A 192 16.16 2.65 -17.11
N ASN A 193 15.17 3.32 -16.54
CA ASN A 193 15.09 4.78 -16.50
C ASN A 193 16.40 5.38 -15.94
N PRO A 194 17.06 6.32 -16.63
CA PRO A 194 18.36 6.86 -16.20
C PRO A 194 18.31 7.54 -14.83
N ASP A 195 17.18 8.10 -14.46
CA ASP A 195 16.98 8.81 -13.20
C ASP A 195 16.59 7.88 -12.03
N TRP A 196 16.27 6.60 -12.31
CA TRP A 196 15.81 5.65 -11.28
C TRP A 196 16.75 5.53 -10.07
N PRO A 197 18.09 5.39 -10.25
CA PRO A 197 18.98 5.27 -9.09
C PRO A 197 19.03 6.53 -8.24
N ALA A 198 19.03 7.70 -8.89
CA ALA A 198 19.11 8.96 -8.18
C ALA A 198 17.85 9.19 -7.34
N VAL A 199 16.67 9.01 -7.92
CA VAL A 199 15.37 9.17 -7.25
C VAL A 199 15.21 8.14 -6.14
N THR A 200 15.53 6.86 -6.39
CA THR A 200 15.45 5.77 -5.41
C THR A 200 16.36 6.02 -4.21
N ILE A 201 17.64 6.25 -4.44
CA ILE A 201 18.62 6.46 -3.37
C ILE A 201 18.27 7.71 -2.55
N HIS A 202 17.85 8.79 -3.21
CA HIS A 202 17.41 10.00 -2.52
C HIS A 202 16.21 9.72 -1.62
N SER A 203 15.18 9.01 -2.12
CA SER A 203 13.96 8.70 -1.36
C SER A 203 14.28 8.01 -0.02
N TYR A 204 15.17 7.04 -0.04
CA TYR A 204 15.53 6.30 1.16
C TYR A 204 16.48 7.06 2.09
N ARG A 205 17.41 7.84 1.55
CA ARG A 205 18.29 8.70 2.35
C ARG A 205 17.55 9.82 3.04
N ALA A 206 16.66 10.52 2.33
CA ALA A 206 15.89 11.62 2.89
C ALA A 206 14.97 11.21 4.05
N ARG A 207 14.57 9.94 4.12
CA ARG A 207 13.77 9.40 5.24
C ARG A 207 14.50 9.39 6.58
N TRP A 208 15.82 9.38 6.55
CA TRP A 208 16.70 9.22 7.71
C TRP A 208 17.68 10.39 7.85
N ASP A 209 17.35 11.53 7.27
CA ASP A 209 18.17 12.75 7.28
C ASP A 209 19.56 12.59 6.66
N GLU A 210 19.76 11.55 5.84
CA GLU A 210 21.02 11.28 5.10
C GLU A 210 21.08 11.98 3.73
N ALA A 211 20.02 12.69 3.34
CA ALA A 211 19.95 13.60 2.21
C ALA A 211 18.94 14.72 2.50
N GLN A 212 19.21 15.89 1.96
CA GLN A 212 18.29 17.02 2.09
C GLN A 212 17.02 16.76 1.26
N PRO A 213 15.80 16.85 1.82
CA PRO A 213 14.56 16.77 1.07
C PRO A 213 14.45 17.91 0.06
N ASP A 214 13.60 17.75 -0.94
CA ASP A 214 13.36 18.82 -1.90
C ASP A 214 12.65 20.01 -1.21
N PRO A 215 13.22 21.21 -1.28
CA PRO A 215 12.65 22.38 -0.57
C PRO A 215 11.24 22.75 -1.05
N ARG A 216 10.86 22.39 -2.28
CA ARG A 216 9.50 22.61 -2.80
C ARG A 216 8.45 21.83 -2.01
N GLY A 217 8.82 20.65 -1.46
CA GLY A 217 7.95 19.80 -0.64
C GLY A 217 7.97 20.11 0.85
N ALA A 218 8.80 21.03 1.33
CA ALA A 218 9.02 21.29 2.76
C ALA A 218 7.71 21.60 3.51
N TRP A 219 6.89 22.50 2.97
CA TRP A 219 5.61 22.86 3.58
C TRP A 219 4.68 21.65 3.76
N LEU A 220 4.66 20.73 2.80
CA LEU A 220 3.82 19.54 2.83
C LEU A 220 4.36 18.52 3.84
N ALA A 221 5.67 18.34 3.91
CA ALA A 221 6.32 17.52 4.92
C ALA A 221 6.05 18.04 6.35
N ASP A 222 6.14 19.34 6.57
CA ASP A 222 5.86 19.97 7.87
C ASP A 222 4.37 19.87 8.24
N ARG A 223 3.47 20.04 7.26
CA ARG A 223 2.03 19.79 7.44
C ARG A 223 1.75 18.33 7.82
N GLY A 224 2.45 17.37 7.19
CA GLY A 224 2.35 15.94 7.53
C GLY A 224 2.76 15.66 8.97
N LYS A 225 3.87 16.26 9.44
CA LYS A 225 4.32 16.14 10.84
C LYS A 225 3.31 16.73 11.82
N ALA A 226 2.66 17.84 11.47
CA ALA A 226 1.67 18.51 12.30
C ALA A 226 0.29 17.83 12.29
N THR A 227 -0.04 17.05 11.25
CA THR A 227 -1.32 16.36 11.10
C THR A 227 -1.35 15.12 12.01
N LYS A 228 -2.35 15.05 12.88
CA LYS A 228 -2.51 13.91 13.81
C LYS A 228 -3.42 12.81 13.27
N ALA A 229 -4.44 13.20 12.50
CA ALA A 229 -5.40 12.26 11.94
C ALA A 229 -5.99 12.79 10.63
N LEU A 230 -6.35 11.88 9.73
CA LEU A 230 -7.05 12.15 8.47
C LEU A 230 -8.56 12.00 8.66
N SER A 231 -9.33 12.93 8.09
CA SER A 231 -10.80 12.87 8.10
C SER A 231 -11.40 12.25 6.83
N VAL A 232 -10.60 12.05 5.80
CA VAL A 232 -11.01 11.44 4.53
C VAL A 232 -11.44 9.99 4.77
N PRO A 233 -12.57 9.51 4.20
CA PRO A 233 -12.95 8.10 4.26
C PRO A 233 -11.82 7.23 3.70
N THR A 234 -11.31 6.30 4.54
CA THR A 234 -10.08 5.57 4.23
C THR A 234 -10.25 4.06 4.38
N LEU A 235 -9.75 3.34 3.38
CA LEU A 235 -9.50 1.90 3.40
C LEU A 235 -8.00 1.65 3.53
N TYR A 236 -7.61 0.77 4.45
CA TYR A 236 -6.26 0.24 4.53
C TYR A 236 -6.27 -1.27 4.25
N LEU A 237 -5.58 -1.68 3.19
CA LEU A 237 -5.39 -3.09 2.82
C LEU A 237 -3.99 -3.53 3.21
N HIS A 238 -3.90 -4.65 3.93
CA HIS A 238 -2.63 -5.19 4.41
C HIS A 238 -2.51 -6.67 4.10
N GLY A 239 -1.33 -7.12 3.68
CA GLY A 239 -1.06 -8.55 3.50
C GLY A 239 -0.67 -9.20 4.82
N GLU A 240 -1.31 -10.31 5.17
CA GLU A 240 -1.05 -11.06 6.42
C GLU A 240 0.41 -11.48 6.58
N VAL A 241 1.06 -11.81 5.45
CA VAL A 241 2.44 -12.32 5.42
C VAL A 241 3.41 -11.35 4.72
N ASP A 242 3.14 -10.05 4.81
CA ASP A 242 4.03 -8.99 4.29
C ASP A 242 5.42 -9.09 4.95
N GLY A 243 6.44 -9.35 4.13
CA GLY A 243 7.81 -9.59 4.58
C GLY A 243 8.55 -8.34 5.01
N VAL A 244 8.11 -7.14 4.59
CA VAL A 244 8.75 -5.87 4.94
C VAL A 244 7.97 -5.07 5.97
N ASN A 245 6.65 -5.03 5.85
CA ASN A 245 5.76 -4.39 6.82
C ASN A 245 4.85 -5.46 7.42
N PRO A 246 5.24 -6.21 8.46
CA PRO A 246 4.37 -7.21 9.06
C PRO A 246 3.13 -6.54 9.70
N PRO A 247 2.01 -7.27 9.92
CA PRO A 247 0.77 -6.72 10.49
C PRO A 247 0.96 -5.96 11.81
N SER A 248 2.00 -6.29 12.57
CA SER A 248 2.38 -5.56 13.79
C SER A 248 2.69 -4.07 13.56
N THR A 249 3.08 -3.67 12.36
CA THR A 249 3.35 -2.26 12.00
C THR A 249 2.08 -1.43 11.86
N ALA A 250 0.93 -2.08 11.74
CA ALA A 250 -0.37 -1.46 11.53
C ALA A 250 -1.31 -1.56 12.76
N ARG A 251 -0.83 -2.03 13.94
CA ARG A 251 -1.67 -2.25 15.13
C ARG A 251 -2.48 -1.03 15.55
N ASP A 252 -1.86 0.14 15.56
CA ASP A 252 -2.47 1.37 16.06
C ASP A 252 -2.87 2.32 14.93
N VAL A 253 -2.96 1.80 13.71
CA VAL A 253 -3.21 2.63 12.51
C VAL A 253 -4.54 3.36 12.58
N ALA A 254 -5.57 2.76 13.19
CA ALA A 254 -6.89 3.36 13.33
C ALA A 254 -6.88 4.72 14.05
N ALA A 255 -5.95 4.94 14.98
CA ALA A 255 -5.78 6.21 15.67
C ALA A 255 -5.34 7.36 14.76
N ARG A 256 -4.87 7.06 13.54
CA ARG A 256 -4.49 8.04 12.52
C ARG A 256 -5.66 8.54 11.69
N PHE A 257 -6.89 8.12 11.99
CA PHE A 257 -8.09 8.49 11.25
C PHE A 257 -9.17 9.01 12.17
N SER A 258 -9.70 10.21 11.89
CA SER A 258 -10.85 10.81 12.56
C SER A 258 -12.14 10.65 11.75
N GLY A 259 -12.01 10.32 10.45
CA GLY A 259 -13.13 9.99 9.55
C GLY A 259 -13.43 8.50 9.50
N PRO A 260 -14.33 8.07 8.59
CA PRO A 260 -14.60 6.66 8.36
C PRO A 260 -13.34 5.89 7.99
N PHE A 261 -13.06 4.81 8.71
CA PHE A 261 -11.86 4.00 8.50
C PHE A 261 -12.18 2.52 8.54
N ARG A 262 -11.67 1.78 7.56
CA ARG A 262 -11.71 0.32 7.51
C ARG A 262 -10.33 -0.23 7.21
N MET A 263 -9.89 -1.21 8.00
CA MET A 263 -8.71 -2.03 7.71
C MET A 263 -9.14 -3.44 7.33
N VAL A 264 -8.50 -3.98 6.30
CA VAL A 264 -8.68 -5.37 5.86
C VAL A 264 -7.32 -6.01 5.74
N GLU A 265 -7.14 -7.12 6.45
CA GLU A 265 -5.99 -8.01 6.32
C GLU A 265 -6.33 -9.10 5.31
N LEU A 266 -5.44 -9.31 4.33
CA LEU A 266 -5.63 -10.28 3.24
C LEU A 266 -4.85 -11.56 3.56
N PRO A 267 -5.54 -12.68 3.84
CA PRO A 267 -4.90 -13.93 4.23
C PRO A 267 -3.96 -14.46 3.15
N GLY A 268 -2.76 -14.90 3.56
CA GLY A 268 -1.75 -15.49 2.69
C GLY A 268 -1.13 -14.54 1.65
N VAL A 269 -1.43 -13.24 1.71
CA VAL A 269 -0.93 -12.21 0.79
C VAL A 269 0.26 -11.52 1.42
N GLY A 270 1.30 -11.24 0.63
CA GLY A 270 2.49 -10.51 1.03
C GLY A 270 2.40 -9.01 0.75
N HIS A 271 3.53 -8.44 0.29
CA HIS A 271 3.69 -6.99 0.13
C HIS A 271 3.00 -6.41 -1.10
N PHE A 272 2.72 -7.21 -2.14
CA PHE A 272 2.17 -6.74 -3.41
C PHE A 272 0.71 -7.18 -3.62
N PRO A 273 -0.24 -6.80 -2.74
CA PRO A 273 -1.60 -7.34 -2.73
C PRO A 273 -2.33 -7.17 -4.07
N GLN A 274 -2.10 -6.07 -4.80
CA GLN A 274 -2.71 -5.80 -6.10
C GLN A 274 -2.18 -6.72 -7.21
N ARG A 275 -1.01 -7.35 -7.03
CA ARG A 275 -0.47 -8.38 -7.91
C ARG A 275 -0.84 -9.77 -7.44
N GLU A 276 -0.76 -10.04 -6.14
CA GLU A 276 -0.97 -11.35 -5.54
C GLU A 276 -2.45 -11.74 -5.50
N ASN A 277 -3.34 -10.80 -5.16
CA ASN A 277 -4.79 -11.01 -5.09
C ASN A 277 -5.57 -9.80 -5.67
N PRO A 278 -5.45 -9.55 -6.98
CA PRO A 278 -6.09 -8.41 -7.64
C PRO A 278 -7.62 -8.45 -7.55
N GLU A 279 -8.23 -9.64 -7.43
CA GLU A 279 -9.66 -9.83 -7.26
C GLU A 279 -10.14 -9.24 -5.93
N ALA A 280 -9.49 -9.59 -4.82
CA ALA A 280 -9.83 -9.06 -3.50
C ALA A 280 -9.56 -7.55 -3.43
N VAL A 281 -8.41 -7.10 -3.94
CA VAL A 281 -8.07 -5.67 -3.98
C VAL A 281 -9.10 -4.89 -4.79
N SER A 282 -9.45 -5.35 -6.00
CA SER A 282 -10.45 -4.68 -6.83
C SER A 282 -11.81 -4.58 -6.13
N ARG A 283 -12.28 -5.67 -5.52
CA ARG A 283 -13.54 -5.70 -4.77
C ARG A 283 -13.56 -4.63 -3.67
N HIS A 284 -12.54 -4.59 -2.83
CA HIS A 284 -12.49 -3.62 -1.72
C HIS A 284 -12.34 -2.17 -2.18
N LEU A 285 -11.62 -1.94 -3.28
CA LEU A 285 -11.53 -0.61 -3.89
C LEU A 285 -12.85 -0.17 -4.52
N ILE A 286 -13.58 -1.08 -5.19
CA ILE A 286 -14.92 -0.80 -5.74
C ILE A 286 -15.89 -0.50 -4.61
N GLU A 287 -15.91 -1.30 -3.55
CA GLU A 287 -16.72 -1.04 -2.35
C GLU A 287 -16.44 0.36 -1.80
N LEU A 288 -15.18 0.75 -1.66
CA LEU A 288 -14.83 2.10 -1.20
C LEU A 288 -15.28 3.19 -2.17
N PHE A 289 -14.93 3.06 -3.46
CA PHE A 289 -15.00 4.17 -4.40
C PHE A 289 -16.39 4.37 -5.02
N VAL A 290 -17.17 3.28 -5.19
CA VAL A 290 -18.49 3.31 -5.85
C VAL A 290 -19.64 3.48 -4.86
N GLU A 291 -19.49 3.06 -3.58
CA GLU A 291 -20.53 3.27 -2.57
C GLU A 291 -20.86 4.77 -2.44
N ALA A 292 -22.15 5.07 -2.46
CA ALA A 292 -22.65 6.45 -2.34
C ALA A 292 -22.24 7.09 -1.01
N ASP A 293 -21.93 8.37 -1.01
CA ASP A 293 -21.54 9.15 0.18
C ASP A 293 -22.62 9.18 1.29
N GLU A 294 -23.84 8.67 1.01
CA GLU A 294 -24.99 8.68 1.93
C GLU A 294 -24.93 7.64 3.04
N ASP A 295 -24.06 6.60 2.92
CA ASP A 295 -24.03 5.48 3.87
C ASP A 295 -22.95 5.61 4.95
N ARG A 296 -22.75 6.82 5.52
CA ARG A 296 -21.86 7.06 6.67
C ARG A 296 -22.24 6.24 7.92
N GLY A 297 -23.43 5.63 7.94
CA GLY A 297 -23.96 4.80 9.02
C GLY A 297 -23.44 3.35 9.02
N HIS A 298 -23.28 2.73 7.84
CA HIS A 298 -22.97 1.30 7.74
C HIS A 298 -21.50 0.95 8.03
N TRP A 299 -20.57 1.86 7.82
CA TRP A 299 -19.15 1.63 8.14
C TRP A 299 -18.88 1.36 9.63
N LYS A 300 -19.67 2.00 10.53
CA LYS A 300 -19.59 1.75 11.99
C LYS A 300 -20.27 0.45 12.41
N LEU A 301 -21.26 -0.03 11.64
CA LEU A 301 -22.00 -1.26 11.95
C LEU A 301 -21.25 -2.53 11.51
N ALA A 302 -20.48 -2.50 10.40
CA ALA A 302 -19.73 -3.68 9.94
C ALA A 302 -18.62 -4.09 10.93
N ALA A 303 -17.97 -3.14 11.59
CA ALA A 303 -17.02 -3.44 12.68
C ALA A 303 -17.71 -4.01 13.94
N GLY A 304 -18.98 -3.63 14.20
CA GLY A 304 -19.76 -4.13 15.34
C GLY A 304 -20.36 -5.53 15.09
N VAL A 305 -20.75 -5.86 13.86
CA VAL A 305 -21.34 -7.16 13.51
C VAL A 305 -20.30 -8.27 13.49
N ALA A 306 -19.05 -7.99 13.07
CA ALA A 306 -17.96 -8.96 13.16
C ALA A 306 -17.61 -9.31 14.62
N ALA A 307 -17.68 -8.34 15.55
CA ALA A 307 -17.48 -8.58 16.98
C ALA A 307 -18.67 -9.31 17.64
N ALA A 308 -19.92 -9.05 17.19
CA ALA A 308 -21.12 -9.73 17.71
C ALA A 308 -21.25 -11.16 17.19
N GLY A 309 -20.82 -11.46 15.97
CA GLY A 309 -20.80 -12.80 15.39
C GLY A 309 -19.84 -13.75 16.11
N LEU A 310 -18.69 -13.24 16.59
CA LEU A 310 -17.72 -14.02 17.38
C LEU A 310 -18.20 -14.30 18.82
N LEU A 311 -19.01 -13.42 19.43
CA LEU A 311 -19.62 -13.66 20.72
C LEU A 311 -20.79 -14.66 20.65
N ALA A 312 -21.57 -14.69 19.57
CA ALA A 312 -22.66 -15.65 19.40
C ALA A 312 -22.16 -17.08 19.16
N ALA A 313 -21.02 -17.26 18.48
CA ALA A 313 -20.39 -18.57 18.30
C ALA A 313 -19.79 -19.13 19.58
N ALA A 314 -19.32 -18.29 20.52
CA ALA A 314 -18.76 -18.71 21.80
C ALA A 314 -19.84 -19.15 22.83
N VAL A 315 -21.09 -18.67 22.72
CA VAL A 315 -22.19 -19.02 23.63
C VAL A 315 -22.93 -20.30 23.19
N GLY A 316 -22.83 -20.69 21.92
CA GLY A 316 -23.47 -21.89 21.36
C GLY A 316 -22.81 -23.22 21.74
N PHE A 317 -21.55 -23.22 22.20
CA PHE A 317 -20.81 -24.45 22.51
C PHE A 317 -20.88 -24.90 24.01
N ALA A 318 -21.56 -24.16 24.89
CA ALA A 318 -21.60 -24.42 26.31
C ALA A 318 -22.85 -25.21 26.81
N ARG A 319 -23.67 -25.77 25.91
CA ARG A 319 -24.88 -26.52 26.31
C ARG A 319 -25.05 -27.83 25.53
N MET A 320 -24.14 -28.77 25.69
CA MET A 320 -24.38 -30.20 25.49
C MET A 320 -23.52 -30.99 26.46
N ARG A 321 -24.03 -31.24 27.67
CA ARG A 321 -23.59 -32.33 28.51
C ARG A 321 -24.47 -33.54 28.19
N PRO A 322 -23.91 -34.74 28.01
CA PRO A 322 -24.71 -35.97 28.00
C PRO A 322 -25.12 -36.32 29.44
N THR A 323 -26.38 -36.68 29.59
CA THR A 323 -26.95 -37.28 30.81
C THR A 323 -26.43 -38.70 30.95
N GLU A 324 -25.90 -39.00 32.14
CA GLU A 324 -25.70 -40.35 32.66
C GLU A 324 -27.07 -40.97 33.00
N ASP A 325 -27.28 -42.21 32.60
CA ASP A 325 -28.13 -43.22 33.25
C ASP A 325 -27.61 -44.58 32.79
N ASP A 326 -27.22 -45.44 33.60
CA ASP A 326 -27.54 -46.23 34.77
C ASP A 326 -27.35 -47.73 34.45
N GLN A 327 -26.70 -48.37 35.40
CA GLN A 327 -26.80 -49.82 35.81
C GLN A 327 -26.21 -50.94 34.98
N SER A 328 -25.24 -51.59 35.51
CA SER A 328 -25.26 -52.90 36.17
C SER A 328 -23.95 -53.69 35.94
N SER A 329 -23.30 -53.97 37.03
CA SER A 329 -22.34 -55.09 37.21
C SER A 329 -23.09 -56.44 37.17
N PRO A 330 -22.46 -57.64 37.01
CA PRO A 330 -21.34 -58.06 37.84
C PRO A 330 -20.31 -59.06 37.21
N GLU A 331 -19.22 -59.20 37.95
CA GLU A 331 -18.48 -60.42 38.32
C GLU A 331 -17.53 -61.18 37.36
N ARG A 332 -16.36 -61.32 37.92
CA ARG A 332 -15.45 -62.46 38.07
C ARG A 332 -14.50 -62.85 36.94
N GLY A 333 -13.31 -62.91 37.39
CA GLY A 333 -12.47 -64.08 37.12
C GLY A 333 -11.10 -63.80 36.52
N GLY A 334 -10.13 -63.74 37.37
CA GLY A 334 -9.07 -64.78 37.40
C GLY A 334 -7.87 -64.57 36.51
N GLY A 335 -6.78 -64.34 37.15
CA GLY A 335 -5.61 -65.20 36.90
C GLY A 335 -4.50 -64.70 35.98
N GLY A 336 -3.37 -64.45 36.57
CA GLY A 336 -2.15 -65.11 36.14
C GLY A 336 -1.10 -64.31 35.38
N GLN A 337 -0.19 -63.77 36.14
CA GLN A 337 1.28 -64.01 36.06
C GLN A 337 2.03 -63.95 34.70
N LYS A 338 3.07 -63.14 34.79
CA LYS A 338 4.43 -63.36 34.29
C LYS A 338 4.76 -63.14 32.80
N GLY A 339 5.73 -62.31 32.66
CA GLY A 339 6.62 -62.21 31.50
C GLY A 339 7.18 -60.81 31.35
#